data_fbc540a1c65350aecd6a4db6e3307d6f
#
_entry.id   fbc540a1c65350aecd6a4db6e3307d6f
#
_cell.length_a   1.000
_cell.length_b   1.000
_cell.length_c   1.000
_cell.angle_alpha   90.00
_cell.angle_beta   90.00
_cell.angle_gamma   90.00
#
_symmetry.space_group_name_H-M   'P 1'
#
loop_
_entity.id
_entity.type
_entity.pdbx_description
1 polymer ?
#
loop_
_entity_poly.entity_id
_entity_poly.type
_entity_poly.pdbx_seq_one_letter_code
_entity_poly.pdbx_strand_id
1 'polypeptide(L)'
;MQPKPVPCPKCSRLLQPAGIELPAGMPAAEKLERAQRLMEAGDERARRIYQTIGVYFGYAIAHYADFYEFRNLLALGRVMTGEGGDLILSLAASVLREEFPELAARIRFHTPGEKEKRHGQAIAAASLPAIEAPENRHAA
;
A
#
# COMPACT_ATOMS: atom_id res chain seq x y z
N MET A 1 -5.65 -23.51 10.22
CA MET A 1 -4.60 -22.57 10.68
C MET A 1 -4.60 -21.38 9.71
N GLN A 2 -5.21 -20.27 10.10
CA GLN A 2 -5.24 -19.08 9.24
C GLN A 2 -3.83 -18.46 9.22
N PRO A 3 -3.28 -18.12 8.06
CA PRO A 3 -2.01 -17.42 8.00
C PRO A 3 -2.16 -16.05 8.69
N LYS A 4 -1.31 -15.80 9.69
CA LYS A 4 -1.25 -14.50 10.34
C LYS A 4 -0.89 -13.45 9.28
N PRO A 5 -1.64 -12.32 9.21
CA PRO A 5 -1.32 -11.26 8.28
C PRO A 5 0.13 -10.79 8.53
N VAL A 6 0.93 -10.79 7.46
CA VAL A 6 2.31 -10.29 7.52
C VAL A 6 2.23 -8.79 7.86
N PRO A 7 2.77 -8.37 8.99
CA PRO A 7 2.73 -6.96 9.37
C PRO A 7 3.54 -6.14 8.35
N CYS A 8 3.00 -4.98 7.96
CA CYS A 8 3.77 -4.02 7.17
C CYS A 8 4.98 -3.56 8.03
N PRO A 9 6.19 -4.04 7.75
CA PRO A 9 7.32 -3.76 8.62
C PRO A 9 7.79 -2.30 8.52
N LYS A 10 7.36 -1.56 7.50
CA LYS A 10 7.83 -0.20 7.22
C LYS A 10 7.20 0.83 8.16
N CYS A 11 5.87 0.83 8.31
CA CYS A 11 5.19 1.82 9.17
C CYS A 11 5.55 1.64 10.64
N SER A 12 5.66 0.40 11.13
CA SER A 12 6.00 0.13 12.52
C SER A 12 7.44 0.48 12.89
N ARG A 13 8.36 0.47 11.91
CA ARG A 13 9.77 0.84 12.14
C ARG A 13 9.97 2.35 12.22
N LEU A 14 9.09 3.15 11.63
CA LEU A 14 9.19 4.61 11.62
C LEU A 14 8.62 5.26 12.88
N LEU A 15 7.75 4.57 13.62
CA LEU A 15 7.10 5.13 14.82
C LEU A 15 8.11 5.48 15.92
N GLN A 16 9.01 4.56 16.24
CA GLN A 16 10.01 4.77 17.27
C GLN A 16 11.02 5.88 16.92
N PRO A 17 11.62 5.94 15.72
CA PRO A 17 12.45 7.06 15.29
C PRO A 17 11.73 8.41 15.27
N ALA A 18 10.40 8.40 15.07
CA ALA A 18 9.57 9.60 15.13
C ALA A 18 9.27 10.06 16.56
N GLY A 19 9.75 9.36 17.58
CA GLY A 19 9.49 9.66 19.00
C GLY A 19 8.09 9.27 19.45
N ILE A 20 7.44 8.31 18.77
CA ILE A 20 6.17 7.75 19.18
C ILE A 20 6.44 6.48 19.98
N GLU A 21 6.29 6.58 21.28
CA GLU A 21 6.45 5.45 22.19
C GLU A 21 5.27 4.47 22.06
N LEU A 22 5.60 3.20 22.00
CA LEU A 22 4.65 2.11 21.87
C LEU A 22 4.96 1.05 22.94
N PRO A 23 3.92 0.43 23.53
CA PRO A 23 4.11 -0.70 24.44
C PRO A 23 4.92 -1.82 23.78
N ALA A 24 5.79 -2.44 24.57
CA ALA A 24 6.55 -3.61 24.12
C ALA A 24 5.58 -4.73 23.70
N GLY A 25 5.85 -5.36 22.56
CA GLY A 25 5.03 -6.47 22.04
C GLY A 25 3.72 -6.06 21.33
N MET A 26 3.45 -4.77 21.16
CA MET A 26 2.25 -4.31 20.43
C MET A 26 2.22 -4.89 19.00
N PRO A 27 1.12 -5.53 18.57
CA PRO A 27 0.98 -6.04 17.21
C PRO A 27 1.09 -4.95 16.14
N ALA A 28 1.59 -5.29 14.95
CA ALA A 28 1.78 -4.31 13.88
C ALA A 28 0.47 -3.66 13.40
N ALA A 29 -0.65 -4.38 13.46
CA ALA A 29 -1.96 -3.83 13.13
C ALA A 29 -2.36 -2.70 14.09
N GLU A 30 -2.15 -2.90 15.40
CA GLU A 30 -2.43 -1.90 16.42
C GLU A 30 -1.48 -0.70 16.33
N LYS A 31 -0.21 -0.92 15.98
CA LYS A 31 0.74 0.16 15.69
C LYS A 31 0.27 1.04 14.54
N LEU A 32 -0.25 0.45 13.47
CA LEU A 32 -0.81 1.19 12.36
C LEU A 32 -2.05 2.00 12.78
N GLU A 33 -2.98 1.39 13.53
CA GLU A 33 -4.16 2.09 14.05
C GLU A 33 -3.77 3.26 14.96
N ARG A 34 -2.72 3.09 15.77
CA ARG A 34 -2.19 4.17 16.60
C ARG A 34 -1.65 5.31 15.73
N ALA A 35 -0.88 5.00 14.67
CA ALA A 35 -0.37 5.99 13.74
C ALA A 35 -1.50 6.73 13.02
N GLN A 36 -2.54 6.01 12.59
CA GLN A 36 -3.71 6.59 11.94
C GLN A 36 -4.45 7.56 12.87
N ARG A 37 -4.73 7.15 14.10
CA ARG A 37 -5.37 8.01 15.09
C ARG A 37 -4.56 9.27 15.43
N LEU A 38 -3.23 9.14 15.49
CA LEU A 38 -2.35 10.29 15.70
C LEU A 38 -2.35 11.23 14.50
N MET A 39 -2.41 10.68 13.28
CA MET A 39 -2.52 11.47 12.07
C MET A 39 -3.84 12.25 12.02
N GLU A 40 -4.97 11.60 12.33
CA GLU A 40 -6.29 12.23 12.44
C GLU A 40 -6.35 13.30 13.53
N ALA A 41 -5.59 13.11 14.61
CA ALA A 41 -5.46 14.11 15.68
C ALA A 41 -4.50 15.27 15.34
N GLY A 42 -3.89 15.27 14.16
CA GLY A 42 -2.97 16.32 13.71
C GLY A 42 -1.57 16.24 14.34
N ASP A 43 -1.16 15.07 14.88
CA ASP A 43 0.18 14.89 15.43
C ASP A 43 1.23 14.98 14.33
N GLU A 44 2.10 15.97 14.41
CA GLU A 44 3.12 16.26 13.42
C GLU A 44 4.12 15.11 13.25
N ARG A 45 4.36 14.33 14.30
CA ARG A 45 5.25 13.15 14.25
C ARG A 45 4.64 12.06 13.35
N ALA A 46 3.34 11.81 13.50
CA ALA A 46 2.62 10.89 12.65
C ALA A 46 2.60 11.40 11.20
N ARG A 47 2.30 12.69 11.00
CA ARG A 47 2.32 13.32 9.67
C ARG A 47 3.65 13.13 8.95
N ARG A 48 4.78 13.33 9.64
CA ARG A 48 6.14 13.10 9.07
C ARG A 48 6.36 11.67 8.63
N ILE A 49 5.80 10.68 9.32
CA ILE A 49 5.86 9.28 8.92
C ILE A 49 5.17 9.09 7.56
N TYR A 50 3.96 9.60 7.41
CA TYR A 50 3.21 9.50 6.15
C TYR A 50 3.89 10.28 5.02
N GLN A 51 4.47 11.44 5.31
CA GLN A 51 5.26 12.21 4.36
C GLN A 51 6.47 11.40 3.85
N THR A 52 7.22 10.80 4.76
CA THR A 52 8.37 9.95 4.42
C THR A 52 7.95 8.78 3.54
N ILE A 53 6.85 8.11 3.88
CA ILE A 53 6.32 7.00 3.08
C ILE A 53 5.91 7.48 1.69
N GLY A 54 5.26 8.65 1.58
CA GLY A 54 4.82 9.22 0.31
C GLY A 54 5.98 9.52 -0.63
N VAL A 55 7.05 10.14 -0.11
CA VAL A 55 8.26 10.42 -0.88
C VAL A 55 8.91 9.13 -1.38
N TYR A 56 9.14 8.17 -0.48
CA TYR A 56 9.72 6.88 -0.89
C TYR A 56 8.83 6.10 -1.85
N PHE A 57 7.52 6.25 -1.74
CA PHE A 57 6.59 5.62 -2.66
C PHE A 57 6.71 6.20 -4.07
N GLY A 58 6.88 7.52 -4.21
CA GLY A 58 7.16 8.16 -5.49
C GLY A 58 8.40 7.60 -6.18
N TYR A 59 9.52 7.52 -5.46
CA TYR A 59 10.75 6.91 -5.98
C TYR A 59 10.62 5.42 -6.28
N ALA A 60 9.87 4.68 -5.45
CA ALA A 60 9.62 3.26 -5.70
C ALA A 60 8.84 3.04 -7.00
N ILE A 61 7.87 3.91 -7.30
CA ILE A 61 7.10 3.86 -8.57
C ILE A 61 8.04 4.10 -9.75
N ALA A 62 8.93 5.10 -9.67
CA ALA A 62 9.92 5.35 -10.70
C ALA A 62 10.83 4.14 -10.91
N HIS A 63 11.31 3.55 -9.82
CA HIS A 63 12.12 2.34 -9.88
C HIS A 63 11.38 1.15 -10.51
N TYR A 64 10.11 0.94 -10.18
CA TYR A 64 9.31 -0.11 -10.84
C TYR A 64 9.10 0.14 -12.33
N ALA A 65 9.02 1.40 -12.74
CA ALA A 65 8.86 1.77 -14.15
C ALA A 65 10.10 1.43 -15.01
N ASP A 66 11.27 1.23 -14.40
CA ASP A 66 12.46 0.73 -15.09
C ASP A 66 12.34 -0.74 -15.50
N PHE A 67 11.51 -1.52 -14.80
CA PHE A 67 11.35 -2.95 -15.03
C PHE A 67 10.01 -3.33 -15.65
N TYR A 68 8.98 -2.52 -15.43
CA TYR A 68 7.61 -2.81 -15.84
C TYR A 68 7.00 -1.65 -16.61
N GLU A 69 6.41 -1.96 -17.73
CA GLU A 69 5.63 -0.99 -18.47
C GLU A 69 4.18 -0.98 -17.97
N PHE A 70 3.79 0.05 -17.23
CA PHE A 70 2.44 0.20 -16.70
C PHE A 70 1.94 1.65 -16.79
N ARG A 71 0.63 1.81 -16.89
CA ARG A 71 -0.05 3.11 -16.95
C ARG A 71 -1.01 3.35 -15.79
N ASN A 72 -1.41 2.28 -15.13
CA ASN A 72 -2.35 2.34 -14.01
C ASN A 72 -1.70 1.71 -12.78
N LEU A 73 -1.69 2.44 -11.69
CA LEU A 73 -1.18 1.99 -10.40
C LEU A 73 -2.34 1.97 -9.41
N LEU A 74 -2.65 0.78 -8.92
CA LEU A 74 -3.68 0.57 -7.91
C LEU A 74 -3.03 0.53 -6.52
N ALA A 75 -3.31 1.55 -5.71
CA ALA A 75 -2.79 1.63 -4.35
C ALA A 75 -3.79 0.98 -3.37
N LEU A 76 -3.36 -0.12 -2.77
CA LEU A 76 -4.15 -0.92 -1.85
C LEU A 76 -3.45 -1.07 -0.50
N GLY A 77 -4.25 -1.26 0.54
CA GLY A 77 -3.77 -1.59 1.87
C GLY A 77 -4.29 -0.64 2.94
N ARG A 78 -4.22 -1.11 4.18
CA ARG A 78 -4.74 -0.35 5.34
C ARG A 78 -4.02 0.98 5.56
N VAL A 79 -2.73 1.09 5.20
CA VAL A 79 -1.96 2.32 5.29
C VAL A 79 -2.45 3.40 4.32
N MET A 80 -3.13 2.99 3.24
CA MET A 80 -3.67 3.87 2.21
C MET A 80 -5.11 4.36 2.52
N THR A 81 -5.58 4.20 3.74
CA THR A 81 -6.92 4.66 4.16
C THR A 81 -6.83 5.99 4.89
N GLY A 82 -7.88 6.82 4.74
CA GLY A 82 -7.99 8.12 5.40
C GLY A 82 -6.96 9.15 4.93
N GLU A 83 -6.84 10.24 5.68
CA GLU A 83 -5.97 11.39 5.35
C GLU A 83 -4.50 11.00 5.11
N GLY A 84 -4.01 9.99 5.84
CA GLY A 84 -2.64 9.51 5.66
C GLY A 84 -2.42 8.88 4.28
N GLY A 85 -3.38 8.14 3.77
CA GLY A 85 -3.34 7.57 2.42
C GLY A 85 -3.34 8.63 1.34
N ASP A 86 -4.19 9.64 1.48
CA ASP A 86 -4.25 10.78 0.56
C ASP A 86 -2.94 11.57 0.55
N LEU A 87 -2.33 11.78 1.72
CA LEU A 87 -1.03 12.44 1.84
C LEU A 87 0.07 11.64 1.13
N ILE A 88 0.11 10.31 1.32
CA ILE A 88 1.06 9.44 0.63
C ILE A 88 0.95 9.60 -0.89
N LEU A 89 -0.26 9.52 -1.43
CA LEU A 89 -0.48 9.61 -2.88
C LEU A 89 -0.15 10.98 -3.44
N SER A 90 -0.52 12.04 -2.73
CA SER A 90 -0.23 13.41 -3.16
C SER A 90 1.27 13.67 -3.24
N LEU A 91 2.03 13.19 -2.26
CA LEU A 91 3.49 13.33 -2.24
C LEU A 91 4.17 12.45 -3.29
N ALA A 92 3.72 11.21 -3.46
CA ALA A 92 4.22 10.35 -4.53
C ALA A 92 4.00 10.98 -5.91
N ALA A 93 2.82 11.57 -6.14
CA ALA A 93 2.53 12.30 -7.37
C ALA A 93 3.40 13.56 -7.52
N SER A 94 3.72 14.25 -6.43
CA SER A 94 4.65 15.40 -6.48
C SER A 94 6.06 14.98 -6.87
N VAL A 95 6.60 13.94 -6.25
CA VAL A 95 7.90 13.38 -6.62
C VAL A 95 7.96 13.02 -8.10
N LEU A 96 6.92 12.35 -8.62
CA LEU A 96 6.88 12.01 -10.04
C LEU A 96 6.83 13.26 -10.93
N ARG A 97 6.04 14.27 -10.57
CA ARG A 97 5.96 15.51 -11.38
C ARG A 97 7.26 16.29 -11.39
N GLU A 98 7.96 16.32 -10.27
CA GLU A 98 9.16 17.13 -10.10
C GLU A 98 10.40 16.46 -10.68
N GLU A 99 10.55 15.15 -10.49
CA GLU A 99 11.77 14.44 -10.85
C GLU A 99 11.61 13.49 -12.04
N PHE A 100 10.39 13.02 -12.32
CA PHE A 100 10.08 12.07 -13.39
C PHE A 100 8.87 12.50 -14.22
N PRO A 101 8.88 13.68 -14.86
CA PRO A 101 7.70 14.25 -15.52
C PRO A 101 7.12 13.34 -16.62
N GLU A 102 7.92 12.55 -17.29
CA GLU A 102 7.47 11.58 -18.29
C GLU A 102 6.63 10.47 -17.68
N LEU A 103 7.01 10.00 -16.48
CA LEU A 103 6.25 9.01 -15.75
C LEU A 103 4.96 9.60 -15.19
N ALA A 104 5.02 10.83 -14.68
CA ALA A 104 3.85 11.56 -14.18
C ALA A 104 2.78 11.75 -15.27
N ALA A 105 3.17 11.99 -16.50
CA ALA A 105 2.26 12.11 -17.64
C ALA A 105 1.60 10.77 -18.03
N ARG A 106 2.26 9.66 -17.77
CA ARG A 106 1.85 8.31 -18.21
C ARG A 106 1.11 7.54 -17.13
N ILE A 107 1.51 7.66 -15.87
CA ILE A 107 1.01 6.84 -14.77
C ILE A 107 -0.17 7.51 -14.07
N ARG A 108 -1.25 6.76 -13.92
CA ARG A 108 -2.46 7.19 -13.18
C ARG A 108 -2.60 6.39 -11.90
N PHE A 109 -2.85 7.09 -10.79
CA PHE A 109 -3.15 6.49 -9.51
C PHE A 109 -4.63 6.16 -9.38
N HIS A 110 -4.92 4.99 -8.86
CA HIS A 110 -6.26 4.53 -8.55
C HIS A 110 -6.32 4.07 -7.10
N THR A 111 -7.28 4.59 -6.36
CA THR A 111 -7.64 4.14 -5.01
C THR A 111 -9.06 3.59 -5.07
N PRO A 112 -9.25 2.29 -4.86
CA PRO A 112 -10.60 1.73 -4.86
C PRO A 112 -11.36 2.19 -3.62
N GLY A 113 -12.65 2.46 -3.79
CA GLY A 113 -13.59 2.71 -2.70
C GLY A 113 -13.75 1.49 -1.79
N GLU A 114 -14.36 1.69 -0.62
CA GLU A 114 -14.56 0.59 0.36
C GLU A 114 -15.40 -0.57 -0.22
N LYS A 115 -16.38 -0.28 -1.08
CA LYS A 115 -17.15 -1.31 -1.80
C LYS A 115 -16.26 -2.11 -2.75
N GLU A 116 -15.42 -1.43 -3.50
CA GLU A 116 -14.54 -2.04 -4.49
C GLU A 116 -13.44 -2.88 -3.83
N LYS A 117 -12.94 -2.46 -2.67
CA LYS A 117 -11.98 -3.25 -1.87
C LYS A 117 -12.57 -4.60 -1.43
N ARG A 118 -13.84 -4.63 -1.05
CA ARG A 118 -14.51 -5.87 -0.61
C ARG A 118 -14.83 -6.80 -1.77
N HIS A 119 -15.23 -6.26 -2.92
CA HIS A 119 -15.65 -7.05 -4.08
C HIS A 119 -14.51 -7.33 -5.05
N GLY A 120 -13.47 -6.48 -5.11
CA GLY A 120 -12.40 -6.59 -6.08
C GLY A 120 -11.61 -7.91 -5.97
N GLN A 121 -11.35 -8.38 -4.76
CA GLN A 121 -10.67 -9.67 -4.56
C GLN A 121 -11.55 -10.85 -4.98
N ALA A 122 -12.85 -10.78 -4.69
CA ALA A 122 -13.80 -11.82 -5.08
C ALA A 122 -13.98 -11.86 -6.61
N ILE A 123 -14.08 -10.70 -7.25
CA ILE A 123 -14.18 -10.59 -8.72
C ILE A 123 -12.88 -11.07 -9.37
N ALA A 124 -11.72 -10.67 -8.86
CA ALA A 124 -10.43 -11.12 -9.37
C ALA A 124 -10.28 -12.65 -9.25
N ALA A 125 -10.67 -13.22 -8.12
CA ALA A 125 -10.65 -14.67 -7.92
C ALA A 125 -11.63 -15.39 -8.86
N ALA A 126 -12.81 -14.82 -9.09
CA ALA A 126 -13.82 -15.38 -9.99
C ALA A 126 -13.45 -15.25 -11.49
N SER A 127 -12.56 -14.31 -11.84
CA SER A 127 -12.09 -14.10 -13.21
C SER A 127 -10.85 -14.92 -13.57
N LEU A 128 -10.29 -15.70 -12.62
CA LEU A 128 -9.19 -16.60 -12.93
C LEU A 128 -9.69 -17.71 -13.86
N PRO A 129 -8.92 -18.08 -14.90
CA PRO A 129 -9.27 -19.22 -15.74
C PRO A 129 -9.32 -20.49 -14.90
N ALA A 130 -10.33 -21.33 -15.15
CA ALA A 130 -10.42 -22.64 -14.51
C ALA A 130 -9.17 -23.44 -14.85
N ILE A 131 -8.47 -23.90 -13.83
CA ILE A 131 -7.37 -24.84 -14.01
C ILE A 131 -8.01 -26.19 -14.32
N GLU A 132 -7.90 -26.65 -15.56
CA GLU A 132 -8.28 -28.01 -15.92
C GLU A 132 -7.37 -28.96 -15.13
N ALA A 133 -7.97 -29.81 -14.33
CA ALA A 133 -7.22 -30.84 -13.63
C ALA A 133 -6.58 -31.75 -14.69
N PRO A 134 -5.28 -32.12 -14.55
CA PRO A 134 -4.66 -33.03 -15.49
C PRO A 134 -5.46 -34.34 -15.53
N GLU A 135 -5.93 -34.71 -16.74
CA GLU A 135 -6.54 -36.01 -16.95
C GLU A 135 -5.59 -37.11 -16.43
N ASN A 136 -6.06 -37.90 -15.49
CA ASN A 136 -5.34 -39.05 -14.98
C ASN A 136 -5.16 -40.08 -16.11
N ARG A 137 -4.07 -39.95 -16.89
CA ARG A 137 -3.67 -40.96 -17.89
C ARG A 137 -2.99 -42.17 -17.24
N HIS A 138 -3.63 -42.75 -16.24
CA HIS A 138 -3.23 -44.04 -15.72
C HIS A 138 -4.47 -44.89 -15.46
N ALA A 139 -5.04 -45.38 -16.54
CA ALA A 139 -5.92 -46.55 -16.52
C ALA A 139 -5.65 -47.33 -17.82
N ALA A 140 -4.64 -48.15 -17.78
CA ALA A 140 -4.46 -49.34 -18.60
C ALA A 140 -3.49 -50.27 -17.92
#